data_b9bd4db9837a388847f446b8f0e633c3
#
_entry.id   b9bd4db9837a388847f446b8f0e633c3
#
_cell.length_a   1.000
_cell.length_b   1.000
_cell.length_c   1.000
_cell.angle_alpha   90.00
_cell.angle_beta   90.00
_cell.angle_gamma   90.00
#
_symmetry.space_group_name_H-M   'P 1'
#
loop_
_entity.id
_entity.type
_entity.pdbx_description
1 polymer ?
#
loop_
_entity_poly.entity_id
_entity_poly.type
_entity_poly.pdbx_seq_one_letter_code
_entity_poly.pdbx_strand_id
1 'polypeptide(L)'
;MTAETVSKPGPGNNVVCTVGVVNVEPKIVTAVPGVCEISLDQRALDAGVLAAMLRDAHDAADRAAGANNVKVEWREIWRIEPRPFDPTLIRLCEEAVREETGDAPRLPSGPLHDAAEMVPHMPVVMMFAYSSNGLSHCKEEDTPEPHLEKTIRAYLRLVKKTIQHVAAS
;
A
#
# COMPACT_ATOMS: atom_id res chain seq x y z
N MET A 1 -3.54 -15.57 25.08
CA MET A 1 -2.59 -14.74 24.32
C MET A 1 -3.40 -13.65 23.64
N THR A 2 -3.43 -12.47 24.22
CA THR A 2 -4.14 -11.33 23.65
C THR A 2 -3.30 -10.76 22.52
N ALA A 3 -3.86 -10.72 21.31
CA ALA A 3 -3.24 -9.98 20.22
C ALA A 3 -3.18 -8.50 20.66
N GLU A 4 -1.99 -7.99 20.93
CA GLU A 4 -1.80 -6.56 21.03
C GLU A 4 -2.17 -5.97 19.67
N THR A 5 -3.24 -5.21 19.67
CA THR A 5 -3.67 -4.45 18.51
C THR A 5 -2.59 -3.39 18.29
N VAL A 6 -1.78 -3.57 17.26
CA VAL A 6 -0.94 -2.48 16.76
C VAL A 6 -1.88 -1.29 16.55
N SER A 7 -1.63 -0.20 17.27
CA SER A 7 -2.47 0.98 17.30
C SER A 7 -2.82 1.44 15.89
N LYS A 8 -4.12 1.67 15.63
CA LYS A 8 -4.54 2.31 14.39
C LYS A 8 -3.72 3.59 14.20
N PRO A 9 -3.12 3.81 13.02
CA PRO A 9 -2.39 5.04 12.78
C PRO A 9 -3.32 6.23 12.98
N GLY A 10 -2.86 7.21 13.75
CA GLY A 10 -3.54 8.49 13.88
C GLY A 10 -3.60 9.22 12.54
N PRO A 11 -4.48 10.23 12.38
CA PRO A 11 -4.57 11.01 11.16
C PRO A 11 -3.19 11.66 10.87
N GLY A 12 -2.52 11.21 9.81
CA GLY A 12 -1.21 11.70 9.37
C GLY A 12 -0.14 10.64 9.10
N ASN A 13 -0.21 9.46 9.70
CA ASN A 13 0.70 8.36 9.40
C ASN A 13 -0.03 7.24 8.66
N ASN A 14 0.07 7.26 7.32
CA ASN A 14 -0.43 6.18 6.47
C ASN A 14 0.50 4.95 6.58
N VAL A 15 0.43 4.26 7.72
CA VAL A 15 1.15 3.00 7.95
C VAL A 15 0.16 1.86 8.03
N VAL A 16 0.55 0.71 7.48
CA VAL A 16 -0.20 -0.54 7.56
C VAL A 16 0.70 -1.60 8.15
N CYS A 17 0.17 -2.40 9.07
CA CYS A 17 0.83 -3.56 9.62
C CYS A 17 -0.19 -4.69 9.72
N THR A 18 -0.02 -5.74 8.94
CA THR A 18 -1.01 -6.82 8.82
C THR A 18 -0.36 -8.18 8.98
N VAL A 19 -0.97 -9.03 9.79
CA VAL A 19 -0.73 -10.47 9.82
C VAL A 19 -1.83 -11.13 8.99
N GLY A 20 -1.49 -11.52 7.76
CA GLY A 20 -2.45 -12.09 6.81
C GLY A 20 -2.59 -13.60 6.90
N VAL A 21 -1.54 -14.30 7.35
CA VAL A 21 -1.50 -15.76 7.42
C VAL A 21 -0.87 -16.20 8.74
N VAL A 22 -1.48 -17.20 9.37
CA VAL A 22 -0.92 -17.92 10.51
C VAL A 22 -1.07 -19.42 10.24
N ASN A 23 0.05 -20.10 10.08
CA ASN A 23 0.11 -21.56 9.92
C ASN A 23 0.72 -22.18 11.15
N VAL A 24 0.09 -23.24 11.65
CA VAL A 24 0.59 -23.98 12.82
C VAL A 24 0.77 -25.46 12.49
N GLU A 25 1.79 -26.07 13.08
CA GLU A 25 2.04 -27.52 12.96
C GLU A 25 2.34 -28.16 14.30
N PRO A 26 1.79 -29.38 14.52
CA PRO A 26 0.76 -30.06 13.74
C PRO A 26 -0.59 -29.35 13.87
N LYS A 27 -1.43 -29.43 12.85
CA LYS A 27 -2.80 -28.87 12.84
C LYS A 27 -3.78 -29.75 13.64
N ILE A 28 -3.45 -30.06 14.88
CA ILE A 28 -4.22 -30.95 15.76
C ILE A 28 -4.79 -30.12 16.90
N VAL A 29 -6.11 -30.15 17.07
CA VAL A 29 -6.83 -29.29 18.02
C VAL A 29 -6.35 -29.46 19.48
N THR A 30 -5.87 -30.64 19.86
CA THR A 30 -5.47 -30.98 21.22
C THR A 30 -3.94 -31.02 21.43
N ALA A 31 -3.15 -30.71 20.40
CA ALA A 31 -1.70 -30.68 20.47
C ALA A 31 -1.15 -29.26 20.60
N VAL A 32 -0.11 -29.09 21.41
CA VAL A 32 0.66 -27.85 21.45
C VAL A 32 1.43 -27.72 20.12
N PRO A 33 1.32 -26.60 19.38
CA PRO A 33 2.08 -26.40 18.16
C PRO A 33 3.59 -26.45 18.38
N GLY A 34 4.30 -27.20 17.53
CA GLY A 34 5.76 -27.22 17.50
C GLY A 34 6.34 -26.11 16.63
N VAL A 35 5.61 -25.72 15.58
CA VAL A 35 5.99 -24.64 14.65
C VAL A 35 4.78 -23.74 14.39
N CYS A 36 5.04 -22.44 14.33
CA CYS A 36 4.06 -21.44 13.91
C CYS A 36 4.73 -20.50 12.89
N GLU A 37 4.24 -20.48 11.66
CA GLU A 37 4.65 -19.53 10.63
C GLU A 37 3.63 -18.40 10.54
N ILE A 38 4.12 -17.15 10.56
CA ILE A 38 3.29 -15.95 10.54
C ILE A 38 3.79 -15.05 9.41
N SER A 39 2.89 -14.61 8.53
CA SER A 39 3.23 -13.56 7.57
C SER A 39 3.06 -12.18 8.19
N LEU A 40 4.01 -11.28 7.92
CA LEU A 40 3.94 -9.87 8.31
C LEU A 40 4.06 -9.00 7.06
N ASP A 41 3.04 -8.19 6.78
CA ASP A 41 3.04 -7.16 5.75
C ASP A 41 3.09 -5.78 6.41
N GLN A 42 4.10 -4.99 6.09
CA GLN A 42 4.27 -3.63 6.61
C GLN A 42 4.41 -2.65 5.46
N ARG A 43 3.67 -1.54 5.53
CA ARG A 43 3.69 -0.48 4.52
C ARG A 43 3.72 0.87 5.19
N ALA A 44 4.53 1.79 4.64
CA ALA A 44 4.59 3.20 5.04
C ALA A 44 4.96 4.05 3.84
N LEU A 45 4.63 5.34 3.87
CA LEU A 45 5.02 6.31 2.83
C LEU A 45 6.46 6.83 3.02
N ASP A 46 7.00 6.67 4.23
CA ASP A 46 8.35 7.10 4.60
C ASP A 46 9.23 5.87 4.88
N ALA A 47 10.40 5.82 4.25
CA ALA A 47 11.33 4.72 4.38
C ALA A 47 11.89 4.56 5.80
N GLY A 48 12.09 5.68 6.52
CA GLY A 48 12.56 5.66 7.91
C GLY A 48 11.51 5.09 8.86
N VAL A 49 10.23 5.43 8.64
CA VAL A 49 9.09 4.86 9.37
C VAL A 49 8.98 3.36 9.08
N LEU A 50 9.07 2.94 7.82
CA LEU A 50 9.02 1.53 7.44
C LEU A 50 10.15 0.73 8.10
N ALA A 51 11.37 1.26 8.10
CA ALA A 51 12.51 0.65 8.77
C ALA A 51 12.34 0.57 10.30
N ALA A 52 11.72 1.59 10.92
CA ALA A 52 11.40 1.57 12.35
C ALA A 52 10.37 0.48 12.66
N MET A 53 9.29 0.39 11.89
CA MET A 53 8.28 -0.65 12.07
C MET A 53 8.86 -2.07 12.00
N LEU A 54 9.81 -2.31 11.09
CA LEU A 54 10.46 -3.61 10.98
C LEU A 54 11.34 -3.90 12.21
N ARG A 55 12.12 -2.90 12.69
CA ARG A 55 12.91 -3.06 13.93
C ARG A 55 12.00 -3.36 15.12
N ASP A 56 10.91 -2.62 15.28
CA ASP A 56 9.96 -2.82 16.39
C ASP A 56 9.35 -4.22 16.36
N ALA A 57 9.08 -4.78 15.17
CA ALA A 57 8.58 -6.12 14.99
C ALA A 57 9.63 -7.17 15.40
N HIS A 58 10.89 -6.98 14.99
CA HIS A 58 12.00 -7.85 15.43
C HIS A 58 12.16 -7.83 16.95
N ASP A 59 12.23 -6.64 17.56
CA ASP A 59 12.37 -6.47 19.00
C ASP A 59 11.20 -7.11 19.77
N ALA A 60 9.98 -6.98 19.26
CA ALA A 60 8.80 -7.61 19.86
C ALA A 60 8.88 -9.15 19.78
N ALA A 61 9.31 -9.68 18.64
CA ALA A 61 9.48 -11.12 18.45
C ALA A 61 10.57 -11.69 19.36
N ASP A 62 11.71 -11.00 19.50
CA ASP A 62 12.81 -11.41 20.36
C ASP A 62 12.39 -11.41 21.85
N ARG A 63 11.66 -10.38 22.29
CA ARG A 63 11.07 -10.35 23.65
C ARG A 63 10.12 -11.52 23.87
N ALA A 64 9.24 -11.80 22.92
CA ALA A 64 8.29 -12.90 23.00
C ALA A 64 9.00 -14.25 23.00
N ALA A 65 10.05 -14.42 22.21
CA ALA A 65 10.88 -15.61 22.14
C ALA A 65 11.54 -15.90 23.50
N GLY A 66 12.19 -14.92 24.10
CA GLY A 66 12.84 -15.05 25.40
C GLY A 66 11.85 -15.36 26.53
N ALA A 67 10.67 -14.73 26.52
CA ALA A 67 9.65 -14.95 27.55
C ALA A 67 8.98 -16.33 27.47
N ASN A 68 8.94 -16.95 26.29
CA ASN A 68 8.22 -18.21 26.08
C ASN A 68 9.14 -19.39 25.73
N ASN A 69 10.46 -19.21 25.77
CA ASN A 69 11.45 -20.20 25.40
C ASN A 69 11.21 -20.83 24.02
N VAL A 70 10.95 -19.97 23.04
CA VAL A 70 10.78 -20.33 21.63
C VAL A 70 11.90 -19.69 20.79
N LYS A 71 12.21 -20.29 19.65
CA LYS A 71 13.14 -19.73 18.67
C LYS A 71 12.34 -18.98 17.60
N VAL A 72 12.80 -17.79 17.22
CA VAL A 72 12.23 -17.03 16.09
C VAL A 72 13.23 -16.99 14.95
N GLU A 73 12.77 -17.25 13.76
CA GLU A 73 13.53 -17.13 12.52
C GLU A 73 12.78 -16.18 11.59
N TRP A 74 13.53 -15.29 10.93
CA TRP A 74 12.99 -14.35 9.98
C TRP A 74 13.37 -14.71 8.56
N ARG A 75 12.41 -14.55 7.64
CA ARG A 75 12.64 -14.68 6.21
C ARG A 75 11.97 -13.53 5.50
N GLU A 76 12.77 -12.66 4.89
CA GLU A 76 12.24 -11.63 3.99
C GLU A 76 11.71 -12.33 2.72
N ILE A 77 10.44 -12.07 2.39
CA ILE A 77 9.80 -12.59 1.18
C ILE A 77 10.00 -11.59 0.05
N TRP A 78 9.84 -10.31 0.39
CA TRP A 78 9.92 -9.25 -0.59
C TRP A 78 10.05 -7.89 0.10
N ARG A 79 10.72 -6.92 -0.58
CA ARG A 79 10.87 -5.54 -0.12
C ARG A 79 10.81 -4.57 -1.29
N ILE A 80 10.08 -3.48 -1.09
CA ILE A 80 10.13 -2.30 -1.95
C ILE A 80 10.12 -1.05 -1.05
N GLU A 81 10.98 -0.09 -1.40
CA GLU A 81 10.97 1.21 -0.74
C GLU A 81 9.81 2.07 -1.27
N PRO A 82 9.26 2.97 -0.44
CA PRO A 82 8.28 3.95 -0.90
C PRO A 82 8.82 4.74 -2.08
N ARG A 83 8.04 4.84 -3.16
CA ARG A 83 8.47 5.48 -4.41
C ARG A 83 7.57 6.66 -4.74
N PRO A 84 8.04 7.92 -4.61
CA PRO A 84 7.30 9.07 -5.08
C PRO A 84 7.20 9.07 -6.61
N PHE A 85 6.04 9.44 -7.12
CA PHE A 85 5.83 9.62 -8.55
C PHE A 85 6.31 10.99 -9.02
N ASP A 86 6.41 11.17 -10.33
CA ASP A 86 6.92 12.39 -10.95
C ASP A 86 6.04 13.61 -10.62
N PRO A 87 6.62 14.68 -10.06
CA PRO A 87 5.84 15.84 -9.61
C PRO A 87 5.17 16.61 -10.75
N THR A 88 5.77 16.60 -11.95
CA THR A 88 5.19 17.25 -13.13
C THR A 88 3.97 16.49 -13.61
N LEU A 89 4.08 15.15 -13.71
CA LEU A 89 2.94 14.32 -14.11
C LEU A 89 1.84 14.34 -13.05
N ILE A 90 2.17 14.39 -11.75
CA ILE A 90 1.18 14.56 -10.68
C ILE A 90 0.39 15.88 -10.90
N ARG A 91 1.08 16.99 -11.15
CA ARG A 91 0.43 18.30 -11.40
C ARG A 91 -0.49 18.24 -12.61
N LEU A 92 -0.03 17.67 -13.73
CA LEU A 92 -0.85 17.52 -14.94
C LEU A 92 -2.07 16.61 -14.70
N CYS A 93 -1.90 15.58 -13.89
CA CYS A 93 -2.99 14.69 -13.49
C CYS A 93 -4.03 15.44 -12.62
N GLU A 94 -3.58 16.20 -11.61
CA GLU A 94 -4.46 17.04 -10.79
C GLU A 94 -5.27 18.05 -11.62
N GLU A 95 -4.63 18.71 -12.58
CA GLU A 95 -5.31 19.63 -13.49
C GLU A 95 -6.40 18.90 -14.30
N ALA A 96 -6.05 17.75 -14.89
CA ALA A 96 -6.98 16.97 -15.71
C ALA A 96 -8.18 16.44 -14.90
N VAL A 97 -7.92 15.98 -13.67
CA VAL A 97 -8.99 15.51 -12.77
C VAL A 97 -9.87 16.66 -12.32
N ARG A 98 -9.27 17.79 -11.89
CA ARG A 98 -10.04 18.97 -11.43
C ARG A 98 -10.95 19.55 -12.49
N GLU A 99 -10.55 19.51 -13.76
CA GLU A 99 -11.39 19.96 -14.89
C GLU A 99 -12.65 19.10 -15.06
N GLU A 100 -12.64 17.83 -14.64
CA GLU A 100 -13.80 16.93 -14.76
C GLU A 100 -14.62 16.79 -13.47
N THR A 101 -13.99 16.97 -12.31
CA THR A 101 -14.63 16.68 -11.02
C THR A 101 -14.77 17.90 -10.11
N GLY A 102 -14.07 19.00 -10.40
CA GLY A 102 -13.99 20.19 -9.55
C GLY A 102 -12.94 20.09 -8.43
N ASP A 103 -12.46 18.92 -8.10
CA ASP A 103 -11.42 18.67 -7.08
C ASP A 103 -10.47 17.55 -7.52
N ALA A 104 -9.26 17.52 -6.95
CA ALA A 104 -8.25 16.53 -7.28
C ALA A 104 -7.41 16.20 -6.04
N PRO A 105 -7.92 15.41 -5.09
CA PRO A 105 -7.18 15.03 -3.89
C PRO A 105 -6.02 14.11 -4.25
N ARG A 106 -4.88 14.29 -3.57
CA ARG A 106 -3.75 13.37 -3.63
C ARG A 106 -3.97 12.23 -2.65
N LEU A 107 -3.86 11.03 -3.15
CA LEU A 107 -3.99 9.81 -2.36
C LEU A 107 -2.74 8.95 -2.55
N PRO A 108 -2.17 8.36 -1.48
CA PRO A 108 -1.14 7.36 -1.62
C PRO A 108 -1.74 6.04 -2.12
N SER A 109 -0.99 5.26 -2.89
CA SER A 109 -1.34 3.88 -3.18
C SER A 109 -0.93 2.99 -2.00
N GLY A 110 -1.90 2.41 -1.31
CA GLY A 110 -1.64 1.41 -0.27
C GLY A 110 -1.18 0.07 -0.85
N PRO A 111 -1.90 -0.50 -1.83
CA PRO A 111 -1.45 -1.67 -2.58
C PRO A 111 -0.25 -1.34 -3.45
N LEU A 112 0.61 -2.35 -3.66
CA LEU A 112 1.64 -2.26 -4.68
C LEU A 112 1.01 -2.29 -6.08
N HIS A 113 1.54 -1.44 -6.96
CA HIS A 113 1.20 -1.40 -8.37
C HIS A 113 2.46 -1.49 -9.24
N ASP A 114 2.32 -2.04 -10.43
CA ASP A 114 3.39 -2.08 -11.44
C ASP A 114 3.97 -0.69 -11.74
N ALA A 115 3.17 0.35 -11.56
CA ALA A 115 3.61 1.74 -11.65
C ALA A 115 4.81 2.04 -10.74
N ALA A 116 4.89 1.46 -9.54
CA ALA A 116 6.01 1.66 -8.63
C ALA A 116 7.30 1.03 -9.17
N GLU A 117 7.21 -0.09 -9.88
CA GLU A 117 8.35 -0.75 -10.53
C GLU A 117 8.86 0.04 -11.75
N MET A 118 8.01 0.85 -12.37
CA MET A 118 8.40 1.70 -13.50
C MET A 118 9.11 2.98 -13.10
N VAL A 119 8.95 3.46 -11.86
CA VAL A 119 9.56 4.72 -11.39
C VAL A 119 11.08 4.82 -11.62
N PRO A 120 11.90 3.76 -11.43
CA PRO A 120 13.32 3.83 -11.72
C PRO A 120 13.68 3.99 -13.20
N HIS A 121 12.71 3.75 -14.09
CA HIS A 121 12.95 3.67 -15.54
C HIS A 121 12.37 4.85 -16.31
N MET A 122 11.31 5.48 -15.78
CA MET A 122 10.60 6.57 -16.46
C MET A 122 9.76 7.39 -15.48
N PRO A 123 9.40 8.65 -15.82
CA PRO A 123 8.40 9.41 -15.07
C PRO A 123 7.05 8.69 -15.05
N VAL A 124 6.42 8.62 -13.87
CA VAL A 124 5.16 7.87 -13.66
C VAL A 124 4.18 8.71 -12.85
N VAL A 125 2.90 8.54 -13.13
CA VAL A 125 1.77 8.98 -12.29
C VAL A 125 0.67 7.93 -12.33
N MET A 126 -0.10 7.83 -11.26
CA MET A 126 -1.32 7.03 -11.19
C MET A 126 -2.53 7.92 -11.00
N MET A 127 -3.63 7.57 -11.67
CA MET A 127 -4.94 8.16 -11.48
C MET A 127 -5.88 7.09 -10.93
N PHE A 128 -6.54 7.40 -9.81
CA PHE A 128 -7.55 6.51 -9.25
C PHE A 128 -8.92 6.85 -9.78
N ALA A 129 -9.71 5.83 -10.11
CA ALA A 129 -11.14 5.95 -10.29
C ALA A 129 -11.86 5.96 -8.93
N TYR A 130 -13.05 6.53 -8.88
CA TYR A 130 -13.93 6.38 -7.72
C TYR A 130 -14.30 4.92 -7.54
N SER A 131 -14.29 4.44 -6.29
CA SER A 131 -14.80 3.13 -5.93
C SER A 131 -15.97 3.27 -4.96
N SER A 132 -17.05 2.55 -5.21
CA SER A 132 -18.23 2.49 -4.35
C SER A 132 -17.84 2.03 -2.95
N ASN A 133 -18.24 2.81 -1.92
CA ASN A 133 -17.91 2.55 -0.52
C ASN A 133 -16.40 2.51 -0.20
N GLY A 134 -15.53 2.97 -1.10
CA GLY A 134 -14.09 2.91 -0.92
C GLY A 134 -13.52 1.49 -0.89
N LEU A 135 -14.22 0.52 -1.47
CA LEU A 135 -13.80 -0.88 -1.53
C LEU A 135 -12.74 -1.08 -2.60
N SER A 136 -11.79 -1.98 -2.32
CA SER A 136 -10.74 -2.39 -3.25
C SER A 136 -10.34 -3.84 -2.99
N HIS A 137 -9.93 -4.56 -4.03
CA HIS A 137 -9.48 -5.95 -3.96
C HIS A 137 -10.53 -6.94 -3.43
N CYS A 138 -11.81 -6.69 -3.67
CA CYS A 138 -12.91 -7.57 -3.33
C CYS A 138 -13.92 -7.66 -4.48
N LYS A 139 -14.80 -8.66 -4.45
CA LYS A 139 -15.78 -8.89 -5.52
C LYS A 139 -16.88 -7.82 -5.58
N GLU A 140 -17.04 -7.05 -4.51
CA GLU A 140 -17.98 -5.93 -4.41
C GLU A 140 -17.38 -4.60 -4.89
N GLU A 141 -16.10 -4.58 -5.31
CA GLU A 141 -15.48 -3.39 -5.90
C GLU A 141 -16.20 -3.00 -7.18
N ASP A 142 -16.67 -1.76 -7.24
CA ASP A 142 -17.45 -1.24 -8.35
C ASP A 142 -17.21 0.25 -8.57
N THR A 143 -17.18 0.67 -9.83
CA THR A 143 -17.17 2.07 -10.23
C THR A 143 -18.43 2.38 -11.02
N PRO A 144 -19.39 3.14 -10.49
CA PRO A 144 -20.60 3.52 -11.21
C PRO A 144 -20.28 4.22 -12.53
N GLU A 145 -21.06 3.93 -13.59
CA GLU A 145 -20.82 4.41 -14.95
C GLU A 145 -20.54 5.93 -15.05
N PRO A 146 -21.28 6.84 -14.36
CA PRO A 146 -20.98 8.27 -14.40
C PRO A 146 -19.59 8.65 -13.87
N HIS A 147 -19.06 7.90 -12.90
CA HIS A 147 -17.71 8.09 -12.36
C HIS A 147 -16.65 7.51 -13.28
N LEU A 148 -16.93 6.35 -13.88
CA LEU A 148 -16.08 5.75 -14.89
C LEU A 148 -15.91 6.67 -16.10
N GLU A 149 -16.99 7.25 -16.58
CA GLU A 149 -16.97 8.21 -17.70
C GLU A 149 -16.12 9.44 -17.38
N LYS A 150 -16.25 10.02 -16.17
CA LYS A 150 -15.40 11.13 -15.72
C LYS A 150 -13.92 10.73 -15.66
N THR A 151 -13.63 9.54 -15.16
CA THR A 151 -12.26 9.00 -15.09
C THR A 151 -11.65 8.87 -16.49
N ILE A 152 -12.41 8.36 -17.46
CA ILE A 152 -11.95 8.22 -18.85
C ILE A 152 -11.69 9.61 -19.48
N ARG A 153 -12.57 10.59 -19.25
CA ARG A 153 -12.35 11.96 -19.75
C ARG A 153 -11.14 12.62 -19.11
N ALA A 154 -10.97 12.49 -17.79
CA ALA A 154 -9.79 12.99 -17.09
C ALA A 154 -8.50 12.35 -17.61
N TYR A 155 -8.52 11.03 -17.85
CA TYR A 155 -7.38 10.31 -18.42
C TYR A 155 -7.01 10.82 -19.82
N LEU A 156 -8.00 11.02 -20.70
CA LEU A 156 -7.75 11.58 -22.02
C LEU A 156 -7.16 13.00 -21.97
N ARG A 157 -7.60 13.82 -21.01
CA ARG A 157 -7.01 15.15 -20.76
C ARG A 157 -5.57 15.04 -20.29
N LEU A 158 -5.30 14.15 -19.35
CA LEU A 158 -3.95 13.91 -18.85
C LEU A 158 -3.01 13.52 -19.98
N VAL A 159 -3.41 12.57 -20.85
CA VAL A 159 -2.61 12.15 -22.00
C VAL A 159 -2.31 13.36 -22.92
N LYS A 160 -3.32 14.16 -23.26
CA LYS A 160 -3.12 15.35 -24.09
C LYS A 160 -2.17 16.37 -23.47
N LYS A 161 -2.33 16.67 -22.16
CA LYS A 161 -1.45 17.57 -21.41
C LYS A 161 -0.01 17.05 -21.36
N THR A 162 0.16 15.75 -21.17
CA THR A 162 1.49 15.10 -21.14
C THR A 162 2.17 15.20 -22.51
N ILE A 163 1.47 14.92 -23.60
CA ILE A 163 2.02 15.06 -24.96
C ILE A 163 2.42 16.51 -25.23
N GLN A 164 1.59 17.48 -24.87
CA GLN A 164 1.91 18.91 -25.05
C GLN A 164 3.11 19.33 -24.22
N HIS A 165 3.24 18.83 -22.99
CA HIS A 165 4.40 19.11 -22.13
C HIS A 165 5.68 18.56 -22.74
N VAL A 166 5.68 17.29 -23.16
CA VAL A 166 6.85 16.66 -23.79
C VAL A 166 7.25 17.33 -25.10
N ALA A 167 6.26 17.77 -25.91
CA ALA A 167 6.54 18.48 -27.17
C ALA A 167 7.09 19.90 -26.97
N ALA A 168 6.92 20.48 -25.78
CA ALA A 168 7.42 21.82 -25.44
C ALA A 168 8.74 21.82 -24.66
N SER A 169 9.23 20.64 -24.26
CA SER A 169 10.48 20.43 -23.50
C SER A 169 11.63 20.12 -24.43
#